data_440e0f4bea8997d2f81dfa9323933fb6
#
_entry.id   440e0f4bea8997d2f81dfa9323933fb6
#
_cell.length_a   1.000
_cell.length_b   1.000
_cell.length_c   1.000
_cell.angle_alpha   90.00
_cell.angle_beta   90.00
_cell.angle_gamma   90.00
#
_symmetry.space_group_name_H-M   'P 1'
#
loop_
_entity.id
_entity.type
_entity.pdbx_description
1 polymer ?
#
loop_
_entity_poly.entity_id
_entity_poly.type
_entity_poly.pdbx_seq_one_letter_code
_entity_poly.pdbx_strand_id
1 'polypeptide(L)'
;MGSNTDWSSNFAAAAVSAMIAYDDILVPRLFNPFADVLVDGVAVSPGLKVLDVACGPGTVSRLVAPRLGPEGSVTACDLSPAMLEVAAGKPALEGAAPITYRQCPADELDVPDGAFDIALCQQGLQFFPDRLGALAEMRRALKPGGRAGVAVWCAIEENPFWDALATAVGWILGKEAEIGYRSGPWGLPEADELARLFEVAEFSDVDVRRHALPAVFEGGPAQLVATLSAASVGPQVAALDAAGRAALLAAADAALAPLVHDGEVRSEAATHIVVAVR
;
A
#
# COMPACT_ATOMS: atom_id res chain seq x y z
N MET A 1 6.91 -24.77 9.51
CA MET A 1 7.21 -24.30 8.16
C MET A 1 5.89 -23.78 7.60
N GLY A 2 5.57 -22.51 7.88
CA GLY A 2 4.38 -21.86 7.33
C GLY A 2 4.61 -21.61 5.85
N SER A 3 3.63 -21.96 5.01
CA SER A 3 3.61 -21.54 3.61
C SER A 3 3.60 -20.03 3.59
N ASN A 4 4.74 -19.43 3.24
CA ASN A 4 4.83 -18.01 2.95
C ASN A 4 3.95 -17.79 1.71
N THR A 5 2.72 -17.33 1.90
CA THR A 5 1.85 -16.97 0.78
C THR A 5 2.58 -15.84 0.07
N ASP A 6 3.07 -16.10 -1.14
CA ASP A 6 3.78 -15.10 -1.94
C ASP A 6 2.78 -14.04 -2.40
N TRP A 7 2.63 -13.01 -1.59
CA TRP A 7 1.73 -11.88 -1.85
C TRP A 7 2.12 -11.10 -3.10
N SER A 8 3.42 -11.04 -3.42
CA SER A 8 3.90 -10.34 -4.62
C SER A 8 3.38 -10.99 -5.89
N SER A 9 3.34 -12.34 -5.93
CA SER A 9 2.77 -13.08 -7.05
C SER A 9 1.25 -12.92 -7.17
N ASN A 10 0.53 -12.76 -6.04
CA ASN A 10 -0.91 -12.50 -6.06
C ASN A 10 -1.24 -11.14 -6.69
N PHE A 11 -0.51 -10.07 -6.35
CA PHE A 11 -0.68 -8.76 -6.98
C PHE A 11 -0.27 -8.77 -8.45
N ALA A 12 0.80 -9.49 -8.81
CA ALA A 12 1.24 -9.61 -10.20
C ALA A 12 0.22 -10.35 -11.10
N ALA A 13 -0.56 -11.27 -10.52
CA ALA A 13 -1.57 -12.07 -11.23
C ALA A 13 -3.00 -11.50 -11.11
N ALA A 14 -3.21 -10.42 -10.36
CA ALA A 14 -4.54 -9.88 -10.11
C ALA A 14 -5.20 -9.33 -11.37
N ALA A 15 -6.52 -9.46 -11.46
CA ALA A 15 -7.29 -8.89 -12.56
C ALA A 15 -7.40 -7.37 -12.44
N VAL A 16 -7.37 -6.66 -13.59
CA VAL A 16 -7.52 -5.19 -13.64
C VAL A 16 -8.79 -4.72 -12.94
N SER A 17 -9.91 -5.45 -13.04
CA SER A 17 -11.16 -5.10 -12.36
C SER A 17 -11.05 -5.10 -10.83
N ALA A 18 -10.24 -5.99 -10.24
CA ALA A 18 -9.97 -5.99 -8.80
C ALA A 18 -9.13 -4.78 -8.39
N MET A 19 -8.18 -4.37 -9.24
CA MET A 19 -7.35 -3.17 -9.01
C MET A 19 -8.15 -1.87 -9.17
N ILE A 20 -9.15 -1.83 -10.05
CA ILE A 20 -10.09 -0.71 -10.14
C ILE A 20 -10.90 -0.61 -8.84
N ALA A 21 -11.46 -1.71 -8.33
CA ALA A 21 -12.19 -1.70 -7.06
C ALA A 21 -11.30 -1.26 -5.87
N TYR A 22 -10.03 -1.70 -5.86
CA TYR A 22 -9.03 -1.24 -4.90
C TYR A 22 -8.82 0.28 -5.01
N ASP A 23 -8.64 0.81 -6.21
CA ASP A 23 -8.42 2.22 -6.45
C ASP A 23 -9.64 3.07 -6.04
N ASP A 24 -10.84 2.66 -6.41
CA ASP A 24 -12.07 3.39 -6.14
C ASP A 24 -12.46 3.38 -4.65
N ILE A 25 -12.16 2.31 -3.93
CA ILE A 25 -12.61 2.14 -2.54
C ILE A 25 -11.53 2.53 -1.54
N LEU A 26 -10.33 1.96 -1.67
CA LEU A 26 -9.30 2.11 -0.65
C LEU A 26 -8.45 3.36 -0.83
N VAL A 27 -8.12 3.73 -2.07
CA VAL A 27 -7.24 4.88 -2.32
C VAL A 27 -7.80 6.17 -1.71
N PRO A 28 -9.04 6.61 -1.96
CA PRO A 28 -9.52 7.88 -1.41
C PRO A 28 -9.69 7.87 0.12
N ARG A 29 -9.92 6.69 0.73
CA ARG A 29 -10.25 6.56 2.16
C ARG A 29 -9.06 6.25 3.06
N LEU A 30 -8.05 5.58 2.51
CA LEU A 30 -6.88 5.13 3.26
C LEU A 30 -5.58 5.63 2.65
N PHE A 31 -5.33 5.34 1.36
CA PHE A 31 -4.01 5.58 0.79
C PHE A 31 -3.73 7.06 0.57
N ASN A 32 -4.69 7.85 0.06
CA ASN A 32 -4.48 9.30 -0.13
C ASN A 32 -4.16 10.03 1.18
N PRO A 33 -4.93 9.85 2.30
CA PRO A 33 -4.59 10.51 3.56
C PRO A 33 -3.18 10.17 4.09
N PHE A 34 -2.77 8.90 4.01
CA PHE A 34 -1.42 8.50 4.42
C PHE A 34 -0.34 8.91 3.41
N ALA A 35 -0.66 9.01 2.10
CA ALA A 35 0.25 9.53 1.10
C ALA A 35 0.59 11.01 1.37
N ASP A 36 -0.40 11.83 1.78
CA ASP A 36 -0.15 13.21 2.17
C ASP A 36 0.86 13.29 3.33
N VAL A 37 0.69 12.51 4.38
CA VAL A 37 1.62 12.46 5.52
C VAL A 37 3.02 12.01 5.08
N LEU A 38 3.10 10.97 4.24
CA LEU A 38 4.36 10.44 3.71
C LEU A 38 5.11 11.49 2.88
N VAL A 39 4.43 12.14 1.97
CA VAL A 39 5.00 13.14 1.06
C VAL A 39 5.43 14.41 1.82
N ASP A 40 4.65 14.83 2.82
CA ASP A 40 5.02 15.96 3.68
C ASP A 40 6.28 15.66 4.50
N GLY A 41 6.46 14.42 4.94
CA GLY A 41 7.63 13.98 5.72
C GLY A 41 8.96 14.08 4.98
N VAL A 42 8.97 13.91 3.65
CA VAL A 42 10.20 13.94 2.84
C VAL A 42 10.53 15.30 2.24
N ALA A 43 9.75 16.35 2.54
CA ALA A 43 9.96 17.73 2.11
C ALA A 43 10.12 17.88 0.58
N VAL A 44 9.09 17.45 -0.16
CA VAL A 44 9.03 17.61 -1.62
C VAL A 44 9.08 19.10 -2.02
N SER A 45 9.84 19.43 -3.06
CA SER A 45 9.93 20.78 -3.61
C SER A 45 9.99 20.77 -5.15
N PRO A 46 9.67 21.90 -5.82
CA PRO A 46 9.68 21.96 -7.27
C PRO A 46 11.02 21.57 -7.89
N GLY A 47 10.97 20.91 -9.04
CA GLY A 47 12.14 20.52 -9.83
C GLY A 47 12.84 19.22 -9.37
N LEU A 48 12.45 18.61 -8.24
CA LEU A 48 13.04 17.36 -7.77
C LEU A 48 12.64 16.18 -8.64
N LYS A 49 13.50 15.15 -8.62
CA LYS A 49 13.25 13.85 -9.24
C LYS A 49 12.86 12.84 -8.18
N VAL A 50 11.68 12.25 -8.32
CA VAL A 50 11.10 11.30 -7.36
C VAL A 50 11.00 9.92 -7.99
N LEU A 51 11.39 8.91 -7.21
CA LEU A 51 11.15 7.50 -7.47
C LEU A 51 10.01 7.02 -6.56
N ASP A 52 8.97 6.40 -7.14
CA ASP A 52 7.85 5.80 -6.41
C ASP A 52 7.89 4.28 -6.62
N VAL A 53 8.26 3.55 -5.58
CA VAL A 53 8.48 2.08 -5.59
C VAL A 53 7.23 1.37 -5.08
N ALA A 54 6.77 0.36 -5.81
CA ALA A 54 5.47 -0.26 -5.62
C ALA A 54 4.34 0.77 -5.68
N CYS A 55 4.34 1.54 -6.77
CA CYS A 55 3.47 2.71 -6.95
C CYS A 55 1.97 2.37 -7.01
N GLY A 56 1.62 1.09 -7.20
CA GLY A 56 0.25 0.65 -7.35
C GLY A 56 -0.50 1.42 -8.45
N PRO A 57 -1.73 1.89 -8.20
CA PRO A 57 -2.50 2.65 -9.16
C PRO A 57 -2.06 4.13 -9.27
N GLY A 58 -0.82 4.44 -8.82
CA GLY A 58 -0.19 5.75 -8.94
C GLY A 58 -0.60 6.76 -7.88
N THR A 59 -1.02 6.34 -6.70
CA THR A 59 -1.49 7.20 -5.62
C THR A 59 -0.45 8.26 -5.23
N VAL A 60 0.74 7.83 -4.80
CA VAL A 60 1.83 8.73 -4.38
C VAL A 60 2.37 9.51 -5.56
N SER A 61 2.60 8.84 -6.69
CA SER A 61 3.07 9.48 -7.93
C SER A 61 2.21 10.66 -8.34
N ARG A 62 0.90 10.51 -8.31
CA ARG A 62 -0.07 11.54 -8.71
C ARG A 62 -0.23 12.64 -7.68
N LEU A 63 0.00 12.34 -6.41
CA LEU A 63 0.00 13.34 -5.33
C LEU A 63 1.25 14.22 -5.37
N VAL A 64 2.41 13.61 -5.66
CA VAL A 64 3.70 14.34 -5.65
C VAL A 64 3.93 15.15 -6.94
N ALA A 65 3.45 14.68 -8.09
CA ALA A 65 3.70 15.29 -9.38
C ALA A 65 3.31 16.79 -9.48
N PRO A 66 2.15 17.25 -8.96
CA PRO A 66 1.82 18.67 -8.93
C PRO A 66 2.76 19.51 -8.04
N ARG A 67 3.25 18.90 -6.93
CA ARG A 67 4.19 19.59 -6.00
C ARG A 67 5.58 19.77 -6.60
N LEU A 68 5.96 18.91 -7.55
CA LEU A 68 7.24 19.00 -8.29
C LEU A 68 7.20 20.02 -9.42
N GLY A 69 6.01 20.29 -9.98
CA GLY A 69 5.86 21.14 -11.15
C GLY A 69 6.51 20.58 -12.43
N PRO A 70 6.41 21.26 -13.56
CA PRO A 70 6.80 20.74 -14.88
C PRO A 70 8.31 20.48 -15.04
N GLU A 71 9.16 21.08 -14.20
CA GLU A 71 10.62 20.88 -14.22
C GLU A 71 11.06 19.63 -13.44
N GLY A 72 10.17 19.07 -12.60
CA GLY A 72 10.42 17.82 -11.88
C GLY A 72 10.10 16.59 -12.71
N SER A 73 10.27 15.41 -12.11
CA SER A 73 9.87 14.15 -12.74
C SER A 73 9.56 13.08 -11.70
N VAL A 74 8.65 12.16 -12.05
CA VAL A 74 8.36 10.97 -11.28
C VAL A 74 8.66 9.74 -12.13
N THR A 75 9.46 8.80 -11.59
CA THR A 75 9.57 7.44 -12.11
C THR A 75 8.82 6.54 -11.13
N ALA A 76 7.83 5.83 -11.62
CA ALA A 76 6.92 5.00 -10.82
C ALA A 76 7.08 3.53 -11.22
N CYS A 77 7.50 2.69 -10.28
CA CYS A 77 7.78 1.28 -10.50
C CYS A 77 6.76 0.40 -9.76
N ASP A 78 6.25 -0.62 -10.43
CA ASP A 78 5.42 -1.64 -9.80
C ASP A 78 5.62 -3.00 -10.50
N LEU A 79 5.48 -4.08 -9.75
CA LEU A 79 5.57 -5.43 -10.30
C LEU A 79 4.27 -5.82 -11.06
N SER A 80 3.12 -5.27 -10.65
CA SER A 80 1.80 -5.61 -11.17
C SER A 80 1.47 -4.85 -12.45
N PRO A 81 1.35 -5.52 -13.61
CA PRO A 81 0.93 -4.87 -14.84
C PRO A 81 -0.50 -4.31 -14.75
N ALA A 82 -1.39 -4.96 -13.96
CA ALA A 82 -2.76 -4.50 -13.75
C ALA A 82 -2.81 -3.17 -12.97
N MET A 83 -1.94 -2.99 -11.96
CA MET A 83 -1.79 -1.73 -11.24
C MET A 83 -1.30 -0.62 -12.18
N LEU A 84 -0.27 -0.91 -12.99
CA LEU A 84 0.27 0.05 -13.95
C LEU A 84 -0.73 0.42 -15.03
N GLU A 85 -1.57 -0.51 -15.47
CA GLU A 85 -2.66 -0.24 -16.42
C GLU A 85 -3.68 0.76 -15.83
N VAL A 86 -4.09 0.55 -14.57
CA VAL A 86 -4.98 1.49 -13.85
C VAL A 86 -4.30 2.86 -13.70
N ALA A 87 -3.03 2.89 -13.30
CA ALA A 87 -2.28 4.13 -13.11
C ALA A 87 -2.15 4.94 -14.41
N ALA A 88 -1.78 4.27 -15.51
CA ALA A 88 -1.60 4.88 -16.82
C ALA A 88 -2.93 5.31 -17.49
N GLY A 89 -4.04 4.66 -17.12
CA GLY A 89 -5.39 5.01 -17.60
C GLY A 89 -5.96 6.29 -16.98
N LYS A 90 -5.35 6.83 -15.92
CA LYS A 90 -5.83 8.05 -15.26
C LYS A 90 -5.53 9.31 -16.09
N PRO A 91 -6.40 10.34 -16.02
CA PRO A 91 -6.17 11.60 -16.76
C PRO A 91 -4.83 12.25 -16.40
N ALA A 92 -4.21 12.88 -17.38
CA ALA A 92 -3.00 13.70 -17.15
C ALA A 92 -3.27 14.82 -16.14
N LEU A 93 -2.24 15.22 -15.41
CA LEU A 93 -2.29 16.31 -14.44
C LEU A 93 -1.67 17.56 -15.09
N GLU A 94 -2.47 18.58 -15.32
CA GLU A 94 -2.04 19.82 -15.97
C GLU A 94 -1.02 20.57 -15.10
N GLY A 95 0.10 21.01 -15.69
CA GLY A 95 1.15 21.73 -14.97
C GLY A 95 1.97 20.90 -13.97
N ALA A 96 1.74 19.60 -13.89
CA ALA A 96 2.48 18.70 -13.02
C ALA A 96 3.73 18.12 -13.69
N ALA A 97 4.61 17.54 -12.87
CA ALA A 97 5.74 16.75 -13.34
C ALA A 97 5.27 15.55 -14.18
N PRO A 98 5.96 15.18 -15.27
CA PRO A 98 5.68 13.96 -16.00
C PRO A 98 5.91 12.74 -15.11
N ILE A 99 4.99 11.74 -15.23
CA ILE A 99 5.09 10.44 -14.55
C ILE A 99 5.42 9.38 -15.60
N THR A 100 6.50 8.65 -15.38
CA THR A 100 6.91 7.50 -16.21
C THR A 100 6.71 6.22 -15.43
N TYR A 101 5.84 5.34 -15.93
CA TYR A 101 5.57 4.03 -15.31
C TYR A 101 6.52 2.96 -15.85
N ARG A 102 7.05 2.09 -14.97
CA ARG A 102 7.94 0.97 -15.29
C ARG A 102 7.51 -0.28 -14.55
N GLN A 103 7.51 -1.41 -15.24
CA GLN A 103 7.29 -2.69 -14.61
C GLN A 103 8.64 -3.30 -14.21
N CYS A 104 8.92 -3.32 -12.91
CA CYS A 104 10.10 -3.98 -12.34
C CYS A 104 9.86 -4.36 -10.88
N PRO A 105 10.55 -5.39 -10.36
CA PRO A 105 10.53 -5.71 -8.94
C PRO A 105 11.29 -4.65 -8.13
N ALA A 106 10.99 -4.56 -6.83
CA ALA A 106 11.56 -3.53 -5.97
C ALA A 106 13.04 -3.79 -5.61
N ASP A 107 13.46 -5.04 -5.66
CA ASP A 107 14.84 -5.52 -5.39
C ASP A 107 15.71 -5.58 -6.67
N GLU A 108 15.15 -5.19 -7.83
CA GLU A 108 15.87 -5.06 -9.10
C GLU A 108 15.29 -3.89 -9.91
N LEU A 109 15.47 -2.67 -9.41
CA LEU A 109 14.91 -1.46 -10.02
C LEU A 109 15.63 -1.11 -11.33
N ASP A 110 14.86 -1.02 -12.43
CA ASP A 110 15.37 -0.54 -13.74
C ASP A 110 15.51 0.98 -13.75
N VAL A 111 16.42 1.50 -12.89
CA VAL A 111 16.70 2.92 -12.78
C VAL A 111 18.20 3.18 -12.54
N PRO A 112 18.73 4.36 -12.97
CA PRO A 112 20.14 4.69 -12.78
C PRO A 112 20.51 4.93 -11.31
N ASP A 113 21.77 4.69 -10.96
CA ASP A 113 22.37 5.03 -9.66
C ASP A 113 22.36 6.55 -9.43
N GLY A 114 22.05 6.97 -8.21
CA GLY A 114 22.18 8.38 -7.78
C GLY A 114 21.38 9.36 -8.61
N ALA A 115 20.25 8.93 -9.18
CA ALA A 115 19.45 9.74 -10.10
C ALA A 115 18.33 10.54 -9.41
N PHE A 116 17.88 10.11 -8.23
CA PHE A 116 16.69 10.64 -7.57
C PHE A 116 17.02 11.42 -6.30
N ASP A 117 16.25 12.45 -6.05
CA ASP A 117 16.33 13.26 -4.83
C ASP A 117 15.53 12.63 -3.70
N ILE A 118 14.42 11.95 -4.05
CA ILE A 118 13.50 11.31 -3.11
C ILE A 118 13.12 9.93 -3.68
N ALA A 119 13.06 8.91 -2.80
CA ALA A 119 12.48 7.60 -3.09
C ALA A 119 11.33 7.34 -2.10
N LEU A 120 10.15 6.97 -2.60
CA LEU A 120 8.93 6.73 -1.84
C LEU A 120 8.48 5.28 -2.04
N CYS A 121 7.89 4.69 -0.99
CA CYS A 121 7.21 3.40 -1.06
C CYS A 121 6.06 3.40 -0.06
N GLN A 122 4.82 3.47 -0.53
CA GLN A 122 3.65 3.43 0.33
C GLN A 122 3.04 2.03 0.33
N GLN A 123 3.01 1.39 1.50
CA GLN A 123 2.37 0.08 1.73
C GLN A 123 2.86 -1.03 0.78
N GLY A 124 4.14 -0.95 0.36
CA GLY A 124 4.77 -1.94 -0.50
C GLY A 124 5.76 -2.85 0.25
N LEU A 125 6.63 -2.25 1.09
CA LEU A 125 7.78 -2.94 1.72
C LEU A 125 7.40 -4.21 2.50
N GLN A 126 6.25 -4.23 3.16
CA GLN A 126 5.78 -5.39 3.92
C GLN A 126 5.54 -6.64 3.06
N PHE A 127 5.31 -6.45 1.75
CA PHE A 127 5.06 -7.54 0.80
C PHE A 127 6.33 -8.05 0.09
N PHE A 128 7.45 -7.33 0.19
CA PHE A 128 8.64 -7.70 -0.56
C PHE A 128 9.29 -8.96 0.01
N PRO A 129 9.61 -9.96 -0.85
CA PRO A 129 10.34 -11.16 -0.44
C PRO A 129 11.74 -10.83 0.09
N ASP A 130 12.43 -9.90 -0.57
CA ASP A 130 13.73 -9.34 -0.15
C ASP A 130 13.60 -7.86 0.20
N ARG A 131 13.23 -7.58 1.46
CA ARG A 131 13.10 -6.22 1.97
C ARG A 131 14.41 -5.45 2.00
N LEU A 132 15.51 -6.13 2.33
CA LEU A 132 16.84 -5.51 2.36
C LEU A 132 17.35 -5.20 0.96
N GLY A 133 17.16 -6.11 0.00
CA GLY A 133 17.45 -5.86 -1.41
C GLY A 133 16.69 -4.66 -1.96
N ALA A 134 15.40 -4.57 -1.66
CA ALA A 134 14.58 -3.43 -2.10
C ALA A 134 15.05 -2.10 -1.47
N LEU A 135 15.37 -2.07 -0.17
CA LEU A 135 15.92 -0.88 0.48
C LEU A 135 17.30 -0.51 -0.08
N ALA A 136 18.16 -1.49 -0.38
CA ALA A 136 19.45 -1.27 -1.02
C ALA A 136 19.28 -0.67 -2.43
N GLU A 137 18.32 -1.13 -3.21
CA GLU A 137 17.98 -0.57 -4.52
C GLU A 137 17.43 0.87 -4.42
N MET A 138 16.53 1.14 -3.47
CA MET A 138 16.08 2.51 -3.20
C MET A 138 17.26 3.41 -2.83
N ARG A 139 18.17 2.93 -1.97
CA ARG A 139 19.37 3.67 -1.58
C ARG A 139 20.32 3.88 -2.77
N ARG A 140 20.54 2.87 -3.61
CA ARG A 140 21.35 2.98 -4.84
C ARG A 140 20.83 4.07 -5.76
N ALA A 141 19.51 4.10 -5.96
CA ALA A 141 18.84 5.04 -6.85
C ALA A 141 18.86 6.50 -6.34
N LEU A 142 18.91 6.70 -5.02
CA LEU A 142 18.98 8.04 -4.42
C LEU A 142 20.33 8.71 -4.67
N LYS A 143 20.37 10.03 -4.77
CA LYS A 143 21.58 10.84 -4.70
C LYS A 143 22.16 10.83 -3.28
N PRO A 144 23.47 11.10 -3.09
CA PRO A 144 24.00 11.39 -1.75
C PRO A 144 23.21 12.50 -1.07
N GLY A 145 22.75 12.28 0.15
CA GLY A 145 21.85 13.19 0.87
C GLY A 145 20.38 13.17 0.42
N GLY A 146 20.03 12.30 -0.53
CA GLY A 146 18.63 12.05 -0.92
C GLY A 146 17.84 11.36 0.19
N ARG A 147 16.53 11.49 0.16
CA ARG A 147 15.64 11.00 1.21
C ARG A 147 14.81 9.82 0.76
N ALA A 148 14.66 8.83 1.64
CA ALA A 148 13.68 7.75 1.50
C ALA A 148 12.49 8.03 2.42
N GLY A 149 11.28 7.81 1.92
CA GLY A 149 10.05 7.79 2.71
C GLY A 149 9.30 6.48 2.48
N VAL A 150 9.05 5.72 3.54
CA VAL A 150 8.34 4.43 3.44
C VAL A 150 7.22 4.37 4.46
N ALA A 151 6.04 3.92 4.02
CA ALA A 151 4.90 3.66 4.89
C ALA A 151 4.58 2.16 4.92
N VAL A 152 4.32 1.60 6.11
CA VAL A 152 3.87 0.23 6.31
C VAL A 152 2.75 0.20 7.35
N TRP A 153 1.79 -0.73 7.21
CA TRP A 153 0.72 -0.87 8.21
C TRP A 153 1.28 -1.28 9.58
N CYS A 154 0.72 -0.70 10.64
CA CYS A 154 0.85 -1.23 11.99
C CYS A 154 0.17 -2.60 12.10
N ALA A 155 0.22 -3.24 13.27
CA ALA A 155 -0.46 -4.52 13.50
C ALA A 155 -1.95 -4.47 13.13
N ILE A 156 -2.52 -5.60 12.73
CA ILE A 156 -3.93 -5.64 12.30
C ILE A 156 -4.87 -5.21 13.42
N GLU A 157 -4.50 -5.47 14.67
CA GLU A 157 -5.24 -5.08 15.88
C GLU A 157 -5.33 -3.55 16.04
N GLU A 158 -4.40 -2.81 15.43
CA GLU A 158 -4.42 -1.35 15.37
C GLU A 158 -5.22 -0.80 14.17
N ASN A 159 -5.82 -1.70 13.40
CA ASN A 159 -6.64 -1.43 12.23
C ASN A 159 -8.00 -2.15 12.37
N PRO A 160 -8.89 -1.71 13.30
CA PRO A 160 -10.03 -2.50 13.79
C PRO A 160 -10.99 -3.00 12.70
N PHE A 161 -11.18 -2.22 11.62
CA PHE A 161 -12.05 -2.65 10.51
C PHE A 161 -11.44 -3.80 9.70
N TRP A 162 -10.10 -3.85 9.56
CA TRP A 162 -9.41 -4.99 8.94
C TRP A 162 -9.44 -6.23 9.82
N ASP A 163 -9.26 -6.06 11.14
CA ASP A 163 -9.32 -7.15 12.11
C ASP A 163 -10.72 -7.79 12.14
N ALA A 164 -11.75 -6.95 12.15
CA ALA A 164 -13.14 -7.42 12.06
C ALA A 164 -13.43 -8.14 10.72
N LEU A 165 -12.91 -7.61 9.61
CA LEU A 165 -13.08 -8.25 8.30
C LEU A 165 -12.34 -9.58 8.21
N ALA A 166 -11.14 -9.69 8.80
CA ALA A 166 -10.40 -10.96 8.93
C ALA A 166 -11.21 -12.01 9.69
N THR A 167 -11.89 -11.59 10.76
CA THR A 167 -12.78 -12.45 11.54
C THR A 167 -13.96 -12.97 10.70
N ALA A 168 -14.60 -12.08 9.92
CA ALA A 168 -15.69 -12.49 9.01
C ALA A 168 -15.21 -13.47 7.93
N VAL A 169 -14.01 -13.25 7.38
CA VAL A 169 -13.33 -14.19 6.45
C VAL A 169 -13.17 -15.55 7.11
N GLY A 170 -12.70 -15.60 8.36
CA GLY A 170 -12.52 -16.83 9.11
C GLY A 170 -13.81 -17.62 9.33
N TRP A 171 -14.92 -16.94 9.61
CA TRP A 171 -16.22 -17.58 9.81
C TRP A 171 -16.77 -18.26 8.55
N ILE A 172 -16.47 -17.75 7.36
CA ILE A 172 -17.05 -18.23 6.09
C ILE A 172 -16.07 -19.05 5.27
N LEU A 173 -14.80 -18.64 5.17
CA LEU A 173 -13.79 -19.29 4.35
C LEU A 173 -12.88 -20.25 5.17
N GLY A 174 -13.01 -20.20 6.50
CA GLY A 174 -12.26 -21.05 7.41
C GLY A 174 -10.98 -20.44 7.95
N LYS A 175 -10.41 -21.12 8.96
CA LYS A 175 -9.27 -20.59 9.74
C LYS A 175 -8.01 -20.34 8.91
N GLU A 176 -7.76 -21.16 7.89
CA GLU A 176 -6.58 -20.98 7.01
C GLU A 176 -6.70 -19.70 6.18
N ALA A 177 -7.89 -19.38 5.69
CA ALA A 177 -8.15 -18.13 4.97
C ALA A 177 -7.97 -16.89 5.87
N GLU A 178 -8.46 -16.96 7.12
CA GLU A 178 -8.24 -15.92 8.13
C GLU A 178 -6.74 -15.69 8.39
N ILE A 179 -5.99 -16.78 8.65
CA ILE A 179 -4.53 -16.70 8.88
C ILE A 179 -3.83 -16.10 7.66
N GLY A 180 -4.16 -16.54 6.45
CA GLY A 180 -3.62 -16.01 5.21
C GLY A 180 -3.93 -14.53 5.02
N TYR A 181 -5.14 -14.10 5.36
CA TYR A 181 -5.54 -12.70 5.30
C TYR A 181 -4.77 -11.85 6.33
N ARG A 182 -4.58 -12.36 7.56
CA ARG A 182 -3.85 -11.69 8.66
C ARG A 182 -2.33 -11.65 8.45
N SER A 183 -1.75 -12.48 7.59
CA SER A 183 -0.29 -12.61 7.48
C SER A 183 0.36 -11.69 6.43
N GLY A 184 -0.40 -11.07 5.54
CA GLY A 184 0.14 -10.34 4.39
C GLY A 184 0.45 -8.86 4.68
N PRO A 185 -0.58 -7.98 4.66
CA PRO A 185 -0.36 -6.53 4.77
C PRO A 185 0.30 -6.11 6.08
N TRP A 186 0.17 -6.92 7.13
CA TRP A 186 0.70 -6.66 8.48
C TRP A 186 1.97 -7.44 8.81
N GLY A 187 2.75 -7.83 7.79
CA GLY A 187 3.98 -8.62 7.93
C GLY A 187 5.19 -7.84 8.45
N LEU A 188 5.06 -6.54 8.75
CA LEU A 188 6.13 -5.69 9.29
C LEU A 188 5.54 -4.65 10.26
N PRO A 189 4.90 -5.09 11.37
CA PRO A 189 4.13 -4.19 12.23
C PRO A 189 4.99 -3.41 13.24
N GLU A 190 6.23 -3.85 13.51
CA GLU A 190 7.04 -3.32 14.59
C GLU A 190 7.95 -2.18 14.12
N ALA A 191 7.82 -1.00 14.76
CA ALA A 191 8.63 0.19 14.44
C ALA A 191 10.14 -0.06 14.58
N ASP A 192 10.56 -0.82 15.61
CA ASP A 192 11.99 -1.14 15.85
C ASP A 192 12.53 -2.10 14.78
N GLU A 193 11.73 -3.02 14.24
CA GLU A 193 12.12 -3.88 13.13
C GLU A 193 12.30 -3.05 11.86
N LEU A 194 11.34 -2.15 11.59
CA LEU A 194 11.40 -1.24 10.45
C LEU A 194 12.65 -0.34 10.52
N ALA A 195 12.93 0.25 11.68
CA ALA A 195 14.13 1.07 11.87
C ALA A 195 15.41 0.27 11.59
N ARG A 196 15.52 -0.94 12.14
CA ARG A 196 16.69 -1.81 11.92
C ARG A 196 16.89 -2.20 10.48
N LEU A 197 15.83 -2.42 9.69
CA LEU A 197 15.96 -2.70 8.26
C LEU A 197 16.62 -1.54 7.52
N PHE A 198 16.25 -0.29 7.84
CA PHE A 198 16.86 0.90 7.26
C PHE A 198 18.31 1.09 7.68
N GLU A 199 18.64 0.84 8.96
CA GLU A 199 20.02 0.90 9.47
C GLU A 199 20.91 -0.16 8.78
N VAL A 200 20.43 -1.41 8.64
CA VAL A 200 21.14 -2.48 7.93
C VAL A 200 21.30 -2.16 6.44
N ALA A 201 20.32 -1.50 5.83
CA ALA A 201 20.44 -1.00 4.46
C ALA A 201 21.28 0.28 4.35
N GLU A 202 22.00 0.67 5.42
CA GLU A 202 22.93 1.80 5.50
C GLU A 202 22.31 3.18 5.29
N PHE A 203 21.04 3.37 5.60
CA PHE A 203 20.44 4.69 5.72
C PHE A 203 20.85 5.35 7.04
N SER A 204 20.92 6.67 7.05
CA SER A 204 21.14 7.51 8.22
C SER A 204 19.88 8.32 8.58
N ASP A 205 19.90 8.95 9.75
CA ASP A 205 18.81 9.81 10.25
C ASP A 205 17.42 9.13 10.16
N VAL A 206 17.38 7.85 10.57
CA VAL A 206 16.15 7.02 10.51
C VAL A 206 15.16 7.49 11.56
N ASP A 207 14.07 8.09 11.11
CA ASP A 207 12.95 8.56 11.96
C ASP A 207 11.69 7.76 11.63
N VAL A 208 11.21 6.95 12.57
CA VAL A 208 10.00 6.13 12.43
C VAL A 208 8.90 6.71 13.30
N ARG A 209 7.78 7.09 12.70
CA ARG A 209 6.62 7.63 13.41
C ARG A 209 5.36 6.85 13.12
N ARG A 210 4.59 6.58 14.18
CA ARG A 210 3.24 6.05 14.05
C ARG A 210 2.25 7.18 13.75
N HIS A 211 1.42 6.94 12.74
CA HIS A 211 0.31 7.82 12.38
C HIS A 211 -0.99 7.02 12.42
N ALA A 212 -2.03 7.59 13.01
CA ALA A 212 -3.38 7.07 12.99
C ALA A 212 -4.31 8.11 12.37
N LEU A 213 -5.07 7.72 11.36
CA LEU A 213 -5.99 8.58 10.63
C LEU A 213 -7.39 7.98 10.59
N PRO A 214 -8.45 8.81 10.58
CA PRO A 214 -9.80 8.32 10.40
C PRO A 214 -9.96 7.57 9.08
N ALA A 215 -10.68 6.44 9.13
CA ALA A 215 -11.09 5.65 7.99
C ALA A 215 -12.62 5.55 7.99
N VAL A 216 -13.26 6.06 6.94
CA VAL A 216 -14.72 6.05 6.80
C VAL A 216 -15.10 5.36 5.51
N PHE A 217 -15.98 4.36 5.62
CA PHE A 217 -16.53 3.62 4.49
C PHE A 217 -18.04 3.86 4.44
N GLU A 218 -18.46 4.79 3.61
CA GLU A 218 -19.85 5.29 3.51
C GLU A 218 -20.82 4.21 2.99
N GLY A 219 -20.28 3.25 2.22
CA GLY A 219 -21.04 2.07 1.76
C GLY A 219 -21.14 0.95 2.79
N GLY A 220 -20.68 1.19 4.02
CA GLY A 220 -20.77 0.24 5.13
C GLY A 220 -19.99 -1.05 4.92
N PRO A 221 -20.39 -2.14 5.61
CA PRO A 221 -19.70 -3.44 5.51
C PRO A 221 -19.61 -4.00 4.09
N ALA A 222 -20.62 -3.76 3.25
CA ALA A 222 -20.62 -4.23 1.86
C ALA A 222 -19.45 -3.63 1.04
N GLN A 223 -19.10 -2.38 1.29
CA GLN A 223 -17.97 -1.72 0.63
C GLN A 223 -16.64 -2.36 1.02
N LEU A 224 -16.46 -2.73 2.30
CA LEU A 224 -15.29 -3.45 2.77
C LEU A 224 -15.20 -4.88 2.19
N VAL A 225 -16.33 -5.60 2.13
CA VAL A 225 -16.38 -6.94 1.51
C VAL A 225 -15.96 -6.89 0.03
N ALA A 226 -16.30 -5.83 -0.70
CA ALA A 226 -15.89 -5.67 -2.10
C ALA A 226 -14.35 -5.59 -2.26
N THR A 227 -13.62 -5.10 -1.27
CA THR A 227 -12.14 -5.02 -1.29
C THR A 227 -11.46 -6.38 -1.20
N LEU A 228 -12.15 -7.41 -0.72
CA LEU A 228 -11.60 -8.77 -0.59
C LEU A 228 -11.20 -9.38 -1.95
N SER A 229 -11.77 -8.90 -3.05
CA SER A 229 -11.38 -9.32 -4.40
C SER A 229 -9.91 -9.03 -4.74
N ALA A 230 -9.34 -7.97 -4.13
CA ALA A 230 -7.94 -7.58 -4.28
C ALA A 230 -7.02 -8.15 -3.18
N ALA A 231 -7.57 -8.90 -2.21
CA ALA A 231 -6.82 -9.51 -1.12
C ALA A 231 -6.38 -10.95 -1.47
N SER A 232 -5.56 -11.56 -0.59
CA SER A 232 -5.12 -12.97 -0.73
C SER A 232 -6.26 -13.97 -0.83
N VAL A 233 -7.42 -13.63 -0.26
CA VAL A 233 -8.64 -14.46 -0.28
C VAL A 233 -9.51 -14.22 -1.52
N GLY A 234 -9.09 -13.34 -2.43
CA GLY A 234 -9.84 -12.99 -3.64
C GLY A 234 -10.31 -14.20 -4.45
N PRO A 235 -9.46 -15.19 -4.77
CA PRO A 235 -9.87 -16.40 -5.49
C PRO A 235 -10.94 -17.21 -4.74
N GLN A 236 -10.85 -17.33 -3.41
CA GLN A 236 -11.85 -18.05 -2.60
C GLN A 236 -13.18 -17.30 -2.56
N VAL A 237 -13.13 -15.95 -2.44
CA VAL A 237 -14.33 -15.08 -2.50
C VAL A 237 -14.99 -15.16 -3.86
N ALA A 238 -14.21 -15.18 -4.95
CA ALA A 238 -14.73 -15.31 -6.31
C ALA A 238 -15.43 -16.66 -6.56
N ALA A 239 -14.97 -17.73 -5.90
CA ALA A 239 -15.52 -19.08 -5.99
C ALA A 239 -16.84 -19.26 -5.21
N LEU A 240 -17.22 -18.33 -4.32
CA LEU A 240 -18.47 -18.40 -3.59
C LEU A 240 -19.70 -18.31 -4.52
N ASP A 241 -20.69 -19.15 -4.26
CA ASP A 241 -22.02 -19.02 -4.84
C ASP A 241 -22.82 -17.83 -4.24
N ALA A 242 -24.03 -17.63 -4.67
CA ALA A 242 -24.88 -16.53 -4.17
C ALA A 242 -25.15 -16.65 -2.65
N ALA A 243 -25.34 -17.89 -2.14
CA ALA A 243 -25.57 -18.10 -0.71
C ALA A 243 -24.30 -17.85 0.11
N GLY A 244 -23.14 -18.27 -0.36
CA GLY A 244 -21.85 -18.03 0.27
C GLY A 244 -21.50 -16.53 0.31
N ARG A 245 -21.77 -15.79 -0.78
CA ARG A 245 -21.58 -14.31 -0.80
C ARG A 245 -22.53 -13.62 0.18
N ALA A 246 -23.80 -14.04 0.27
CA ALA A 246 -24.73 -13.49 1.24
C ALA A 246 -24.29 -13.80 2.69
N ALA A 247 -23.79 -15.00 2.95
CA ALA A 247 -23.24 -15.40 4.25
C ALA A 247 -22.00 -14.56 4.63
N LEU A 248 -21.09 -14.31 3.68
CA LEU A 248 -19.91 -13.47 3.91
C LEU A 248 -20.29 -12.02 4.25
N LEU A 249 -21.27 -11.46 3.55
CA LEU A 249 -21.78 -10.13 3.88
C LEU A 249 -22.41 -10.08 5.27
N ALA A 250 -23.26 -11.07 5.61
CA ALA A 250 -23.86 -11.15 6.95
C ALA A 250 -22.81 -11.33 8.07
N ALA A 251 -21.76 -12.10 7.80
CA ALA A 251 -20.61 -12.25 8.71
C ALA A 251 -19.86 -10.92 8.90
N ALA A 252 -19.64 -10.18 7.81
CA ALA A 252 -19.02 -8.85 7.86
C ALA A 252 -19.87 -7.84 8.61
N ASP A 253 -21.21 -7.84 8.38
CA ASP A 253 -22.17 -7.00 9.14
C ASP A 253 -22.07 -7.28 10.64
N ALA A 254 -22.00 -8.55 11.03
CA ALA A 254 -21.89 -8.93 12.44
C ALA A 254 -20.54 -8.55 13.06
N ALA A 255 -19.45 -8.80 12.36
CA ALA A 255 -18.10 -8.50 12.86
C ALA A 255 -17.81 -7.00 12.93
N LEU A 256 -18.31 -6.22 11.97
CA LEU A 256 -18.12 -4.77 11.89
C LEU A 256 -19.16 -3.98 12.69
N ALA A 257 -20.20 -4.62 13.25
CA ALA A 257 -21.30 -3.96 13.97
C ALA A 257 -20.85 -2.91 15.02
N PRO A 258 -19.77 -3.14 15.82
CA PRO A 258 -19.28 -2.14 16.77
C PRO A 258 -18.71 -0.87 16.11
N LEU A 259 -18.37 -0.92 14.83
CA LEU A 259 -17.79 0.18 14.05
C LEU A 259 -18.79 0.85 13.13
N VAL A 260 -20.04 0.34 13.05
CA VAL A 260 -21.08 0.89 12.19
C VAL A 260 -21.81 2.02 12.91
N HIS A 261 -21.82 3.20 12.29
CA HIS A 261 -22.56 4.39 12.74
C HIS A 261 -23.30 4.99 11.56
N ASP A 262 -24.61 5.14 11.68
CA ASP A 262 -25.48 5.68 10.61
C ASP A 262 -25.35 4.97 9.25
N GLY A 263 -25.07 3.64 9.28
CA GLY A 263 -24.87 2.81 8.08
C GLY A 263 -23.44 2.85 7.49
N GLU A 264 -22.55 3.67 8.00
CA GLU A 264 -21.14 3.77 7.61
C GLU A 264 -20.26 2.99 8.57
N VAL A 265 -19.16 2.39 8.07
CA VAL A 265 -18.11 1.89 8.95
C VAL A 265 -17.14 3.04 9.25
N ARG A 266 -17.02 3.37 10.52
CA ARG A 266 -16.13 4.42 11.02
C ARG A 266 -15.10 3.82 11.97
N SER A 267 -13.81 4.03 11.67
CA SER A 267 -12.69 3.47 12.41
C SER A 267 -11.47 4.36 12.27
N GLU A 268 -10.36 3.93 12.84
CA GLU A 268 -9.03 4.45 12.53
C GLU A 268 -8.24 3.43 11.74
N ALA A 269 -7.30 3.91 10.94
CA ALA A 269 -6.23 3.12 10.33
C ALA A 269 -4.90 3.62 10.88
N ALA A 270 -3.97 2.71 11.16
CA ALA A 270 -2.66 3.03 11.71
C ALA A 270 -1.52 2.53 10.82
N THR A 271 -0.52 3.38 10.64
CA THR A 271 0.64 3.15 9.79
C THR A 271 1.91 3.66 10.46
N HIS A 272 3.02 2.96 10.30
CA HIS A 272 4.35 3.50 10.54
C HIS A 272 4.85 4.18 9.27
N ILE A 273 5.34 5.40 9.41
CA ILE A 273 6.04 6.13 8.34
C ILE A 273 7.47 6.34 8.79
N VAL A 274 8.40 5.89 7.96
CA VAL A 274 9.82 6.13 8.15
C VAL A 274 10.32 7.14 7.13
N VAL A 275 11.13 8.07 7.60
CA VAL A 275 11.92 8.97 6.77
C VAL A 275 13.39 8.76 7.13
N ALA A 276 14.23 8.60 6.11
CA ALA A 276 15.66 8.36 6.30
C ALA A 276 16.48 9.03 5.19
N VAL A 277 17.79 9.17 5.41
CA VAL A 277 18.72 9.83 4.47
C VAL A 277 19.73 8.81 3.94
N ARG A 278 20.04 8.89 2.62
CA ARG A 278 21.12 8.12 2.00
C ARG A 278 22.49 8.60 2.47
#